data_242dbe425d3f0218d80092894d56e01f
#
_entry.id   242dbe425d3f0218d80092894d56e01f
#
_cell.length_a   1.000
_cell.length_b   1.000
_cell.length_c   1.000
_cell.angle_alpha   90.00
_cell.angle_beta   90.00
_cell.angle_gamma   90.00
#
_symmetry.space_group_name_H-M   'P 1'
#
loop_
_entity.id
_entity.type
_entity.pdbx_description
1 polymer ?
#
loop_
_entity_poly.entity_id
_entity_poly.type
_entity_poly.pdbx_seq_one_letter_code
_entity_poly.pdbx_strand_id
1 'polypeptide(L)'
;MDFFNLIKNRYSCRNFSEKEIEKEKIIKILECGKIAPTACNMQPQRILVLNEKNSLEKLSSVANIYNAPLALVICGDKNSVWTRPFDKKNTLDIDTSIVTTYMMSETHSLGIKSVWICFFDPSQIKTILNIPNNLEVISILALGYSDEKTPSSDRYSQERLPLNKTTFFK
;
A
#
# COMPACT_ATOMS: atom_id res chain seq x y z
N MET A 1 -21.66 4.52 -1.67
CA MET A 1 -20.76 5.63 -2.12
C MET A 1 -20.25 5.23 -3.48
N ASP A 2 -20.29 6.12 -4.49
CA ASP A 2 -19.67 5.78 -5.77
C ASP A 2 -18.13 5.78 -5.66
N PHE A 3 -17.47 5.11 -6.62
CA PHE A 3 -16.03 4.91 -6.58
C PHE A 3 -15.25 6.24 -6.61
N PHE A 4 -15.70 7.21 -7.40
CA PHE A 4 -15.02 8.50 -7.51
C PHE A 4 -15.02 9.25 -6.16
N ASN A 5 -16.15 9.29 -5.48
CA ASN A 5 -16.26 9.90 -4.16
C ASN A 5 -15.46 9.13 -3.10
N LEU A 6 -15.38 7.80 -3.21
CA LEU A 6 -14.54 6.99 -2.34
C LEU A 6 -13.08 7.44 -2.43
N ILE A 7 -12.49 7.44 -3.63
CA ILE A 7 -11.08 7.79 -3.80
C ILE A 7 -10.78 9.28 -3.54
N LYS A 8 -11.76 10.17 -3.81
CA LYS A 8 -11.66 11.61 -3.53
C LYS A 8 -11.56 11.90 -2.02
N ASN A 9 -12.21 11.12 -1.18
CA ASN A 9 -12.20 11.30 0.27
C ASN A 9 -11.03 10.59 0.97
N ARG A 10 -10.31 9.69 0.31
CA ARG A 10 -9.13 9.04 0.84
C ARG A 10 -7.99 10.06 1.03
N TYR A 11 -7.31 9.98 2.16
CA TYR A 11 -6.08 10.75 2.43
C TYR A 11 -5.03 9.88 3.12
N SER A 12 -3.79 10.32 3.14
CA SER A 12 -2.69 9.68 3.87
C SER A 12 -2.75 10.09 5.34
N CYS A 13 -3.28 9.19 6.18
CA CYS A 13 -3.37 9.36 7.63
C CYS A 13 -2.01 9.05 8.27
N ARG A 14 -1.57 9.90 9.20
CA ARG A 14 -0.29 9.75 9.91
C ARG A 14 -0.45 9.78 11.44
N ASN A 15 -1.65 9.52 11.91
CA ASN A 15 -1.98 9.44 13.32
C ASN A 15 -3.06 8.37 13.50
N PHE A 16 -2.69 7.24 14.04
CA PHE A 16 -3.57 6.10 14.22
C PHE A 16 -3.88 5.90 15.70
N SER A 17 -5.10 5.43 16.00
CA SER A 17 -5.46 4.95 17.33
C SER A 17 -4.91 3.52 17.53
N GLU A 18 -4.81 3.11 18.79
CA GLU A 18 -4.39 1.75 19.17
C GLU A 18 -5.45 0.68 18.87
N LYS A 19 -6.64 1.09 18.40
CA LYS A 19 -7.73 0.16 18.09
C LYS A 19 -7.31 -0.82 17.01
N GLU A 20 -7.35 -2.10 17.33
CA GLU A 20 -7.09 -3.18 16.39
C GLU A 20 -8.11 -3.20 15.26
N ILE A 21 -7.67 -3.68 14.09
CA ILE A 21 -8.55 -3.90 12.93
C ILE A 21 -9.09 -5.33 13.01
N GLU A 22 -10.39 -5.46 12.82
CA GLU A 22 -11.10 -6.73 12.84
C GLU A 22 -10.57 -7.67 11.74
N LYS A 23 -10.33 -8.93 12.09
CA LYS A 23 -9.74 -9.94 11.19
C LYS A 23 -10.47 -10.05 9.85
N GLU A 24 -11.79 -9.97 9.87
CA GLU A 24 -12.64 -10.06 8.68
C GLU A 24 -12.36 -8.90 7.71
N LYS A 25 -12.07 -7.70 8.23
CA LYS A 25 -11.70 -6.54 7.42
C LYS A 25 -10.31 -6.70 6.82
N ILE A 26 -9.35 -7.24 7.60
CA ILE A 26 -8.00 -7.54 7.08
C ILE A 26 -8.11 -8.52 5.90
N ILE A 27 -8.89 -9.58 6.05
CA ILE A 27 -9.10 -10.56 4.98
C ILE A 27 -9.72 -9.91 3.74
N LYS A 28 -10.73 -9.05 3.88
CA LYS A 28 -11.32 -8.33 2.74
C LYS A 28 -10.30 -7.44 2.00
N ILE A 29 -9.44 -6.75 2.74
CA ILE A 29 -8.37 -5.93 2.16
C ILE A 29 -7.42 -6.81 1.35
N LEU A 30 -6.99 -7.95 1.89
CA LEU A 30 -6.09 -8.88 1.20
C LEU A 30 -6.77 -9.54 -0.02
N GLU A 31 -8.04 -9.88 0.06
CA GLU A 31 -8.83 -10.40 -1.06
C GLU A 31 -8.93 -9.36 -2.19
N CYS A 32 -9.10 -8.08 -1.84
CA CYS A 32 -9.11 -7.01 -2.83
C CYS A 32 -7.75 -6.90 -3.55
N GLY A 33 -6.64 -7.05 -2.83
CA GLY A 33 -5.31 -7.14 -3.44
C GLY A 33 -5.13 -8.37 -4.34
N LYS A 34 -5.72 -9.51 -3.98
CA LYS A 34 -5.66 -10.75 -4.76
C LYS A 34 -6.34 -10.64 -6.12
N ILE A 35 -7.44 -9.88 -6.22
CA ILE A 35 -8.17 -9.70 -7.50
C ILE A 35 -7.59 -8.59 -8.39
N ALA A 36 -6.58 -7.86 -7.91
CA ALA A 36 -5.93 -6.82 -8.67
C ALA A 36 -5.22 -7.41 -9.92
N PRO A 37 -5.28 -6.74 -11.08
CA PRO A 37 -4.60 -7.22 -12.28
C PRO A 37 -3.08 -7.07 -12.15
N THR A 38 -2.35 -8.02 -12.77
CA THR A 38 -0.90 -7.99 -12.93
C THR A 38 -0.50 -8.31 -14.35
N ALA A 39 0.68 -7.87 -14.78
CA ALA A 39 1.17 -8.13 -16.14
C ALA A 39 1.21 -9.63 -16.43
N CYS A 40 0.56 -10.05 -17.51
CA CYS A 40 0.39 -11.46 -17.89
C CYS A 40 -0.12 -12.36 -16.76
N ASN A 41 -0.81 -11.82 -15.80
CA ASN A 41 -1.30 -12.52 -14.59
C ASN A 41 -0.19 -13.26 -13.82
N MET A 42 1.02 -12.70 -13.80
CA MET A 42 2.19 -13.30 -13.15
C MET A 42 2.13 -13.28 -11.62
N GLN A 43 1.33 -12.39 -11.05
CA GLN A 43 1.04 -12.32 -9.60
C GLN A 43 2.30 -12.33 -8.70
N PRO A 44 3.24 -11.37 -8.92
CA PRO A 44 4.51 -11.36 -8.21
C PRO A 44 4.40 -10.90 -6.76
N GLN A 45 3.26 -10.35 -6.34
CA GLN A 45 3.08 -9.79 -5.01
C GLN A 45 3.21 -10.85 -3.90
N ARG A 46 3.93 -10.49 -2.85
CA ARG A 46 4.00 -11.23 -1.58
C ARG A 46 3.79 -10.21 -0.46
N ILE A 47 2.81 -10.45 0.40
CA ILE A 47 2.38 -9.48 1.41
C ILE A 47 2.62 -10.08 2.80
N LEU A 48 3.47 -9.41 3.58
CA LEU A 48 3.64 -9.73 4.98
C LEU A 48 2.65 -8.89 5.79
N VAL A 49 1.82 -9.56 6.56
CA VAL A 49 0.84 -8.91 7.45
C VAL A 49 1.43 -8.86 8.85
N LEU A 50 1.70 -7.65 9.34
CA LEU A 50 2.27 -7.42 10.67
C LEU A 50 1.18 -6.77 11.55
N ASN A 51 0.63 -7.54 12.47
CA ASN A 51 -0.37 -7.10 13.44
C ASN A 51 -0.01 -7.50 14.89
N GLU A 52 1.13 -8.17 15.07
CA GLU A 52 1.65 -8.49 16.39
C GLU A 52 2.59 -7.39 16.86
N LYS A 53 2.50 -7.00 18.13
CA LYS A 53 3.28 -5.93 18.74
C LYS A 53 4.78 -6.04 18.45
N ASN A 54 5.37 -7.23 18.66
CA ASN A 54 6.79 -7.45 18.41
C ASN A 54 7.19 -7.22 16.94
N SER A 55 6.35 -7.63 15.99
CA SER A 55 6.59 -7.43 14.55
C SER A 55 6.51 -5.96 14.16
N LEU A 56 5.53 -5.24 14.72
CA LEU A 56 5.36 -3.81 14.50
C LEU A 56 6.49 -3.00 15.14
N GLU A 57 6.94 -3.35 16.34
CA GLU A 57 8.08 -2.70 17.00
C GLU A 57 9.38 -2.90 16.19
N LYS A 58 9.63 -4.11 15.68
CA LYS A 58 10.76 -4.35 14.76
C LYS A 58 10.66 -3.46 13.52
N LEU A 59 9.53 -3.43 12.83
CA LEU A 59 9.36 -2.59 11.65
C LEU A 59 9.53 -1.11 11.99
N SER A 60 8.98 -0.65 13.11
CA SER A 60 9.08 0.75 13.57
C SER A 60 10.50 1.20 13.86
N SER A 61 11.43 0.28 14.16
CA SER A 61 12.85 0.62 14.40
C SER A 61 13.58 1.04 13.12
N VAL A 62 13.05 0.74 11.94
CA VAL A 62 13.68 1.00 10.62
C VAL A 62 12.78 1.76 9.64
N ALA A 63 11.49 1.92 9.95
CA ALA A 63 10.54 2.65 9.13
C ALA A 63 9.47 3.33 10.00
N ASN A 64 9.15 4.59 9.72
CA ASN A 64 8.09 5.26 10.45
C ASN A 64 6.71 4.81 9.97
N ILE A 65 6.05 3.95 10.72
CA ILE A 65 4.68 3.48 10.45
C ILE A 65 3.61 4.26 11.22
N TYR A 66 3.97 5.36 11.89
CA TYR A 66 3.04 6.27 12.60
C TYR A 66 2.21 5.58 13.70
N ASN A 67 2.80 4.61 14.40
CA ASN A 67 2.15 3.78 15.43
C ASN A 67 0.91 3.01 14.92
N ALA A 68 0.86 2.69 13.63
CA ALA A 68 -0.25 1.93 13.09
C ALA A 68 -0.36 0.53 13.72
N PRO A 69 -1.57 0.07 14.10
CA PRO A 69 -1.78 -1.26 14.69
C PRO A 69 -1.68 -2.39 13.66
N LEU A 70 -1.61 -2.07 12.37
CA LEU A 70 -1.42 -3.02 11.29
C LEU A 70 -0.50 -2.42 10.22
N ALA A 71 0.46 -3.20 9.75
CA ALA A 71 1.28 -2.86 8.60
C ALA A 71 1.30 -4.01 7.60
N LEU A 72 1.08 -3.70 6.33
CA LEU A 72 1.30 -4.62 5.22
C LEU A 72 2.63 -4.25 4.58
N VAL A 73 3.62 -5.14 4.65
CA VAL A 73 4.88 -4.98 3.91
C VAL A 73 4.71 -5.64 2.55
N ILE A 74 4.72 -4.82 1.52
CA ILE A 74 4.48 -5.26 0.14
C ILE A 74 5.82 -5.64 -0.49
N CYS A 75 5.94 -6.91 -0.82
CA CYS A 75 7.10 -7.45 -1.51
C CYS A 75 6.73 -7.91 -2.91
N GLY A 76 7.72 -7.90 -3.79
CA GLY A 76 7.63 -8.49 -5.13
C GLY A 76 8.61 -9.66 -5.27
N ASP A 77 8.12 -10.79 -5.81
CA ASP A 77 8.94 -11.95 -6.12
C ASP A 77 9.61 -11.79 -7.50
N LYS A 78 10.92 -11.63 -7.50
CA LYS A 78 11.73 -11.46 -8.72
C LYS A 78 11.68 -12.67 -9.67
N ASN A 79 11.30 -13.84 -9.16
CA ASN A 79 11.17 -15.05 -9.94
C ASN A 79 9.81 -15.17 -10.65
N SER A 80 8.84 -14.38 -10.24
CA SER A 80 7.44 -14.42 -10.73
C SER A 80 7.03 -13.12 -11.42
N VAL A 81 7.96 -12.35 -11.98
CA VAL A 81 7.67 -11.05 -12.59
C VAL A 81 7.73 -11.12 -14.11
N TRP A 82 6.78 -10.44 -14.78
CA TRP A 82 6.86 -10.24 -16.21
C TRP A 82 7.93 -9.22 -16.58
N THR A 83 8.70 -9.55 -17.63
CA THR A 83 9.75 -8.67 -18.16
C THR A 83 9.46 -8.35 -19.61
N ARG A 84 9.39 -7.07 -19.94
CA ARG A 84 9.14 -6.59 -21.29
C ARG A 84 10.30 -6.98 -22.22
N PRO A 85 10.03 -7.64 -23.36
CA PRO A 85 11.09 -8.19 -24.21
C PRO A 85 11.95 -7.13 -24.89
N PHE A 86 11.42 -5.93 -25.13
CA PHE A 86 12.08 -4.89 -25.91
C PHE A 86 13.21 -4.17 -25.16
N ASP A 87 12.98 -3.80 -23.92
CA ASP A 87 13.92 -3.00 -23.11
C ASP A 87 14.31 -3.66 -21.78
N LYS A 88 13.87 -4.90 -21.58
CA LYS A 88 14.12 -5.72 -20.38
C LYS A 88 13.60 -5.11 -19.06
N LYS A 89 12.74 -4.11 -19.14
CA LYS A 89 12.09 -3.55 -17.96
C LYS A 89 11.08 -4.55 -17.38
N ASN A 90 11.24 -4.91 -16.11
CA ASN A 90 10.26 -5.73 -15.41
C ASN A 90 9.12 -4.87 -14.84
N THR A 91 8.02 -5.52 -14.49
CA THR A 91 6.80 -4.85 -13.97
C THR A 91 6.63 -5.00 -12.46
N LEU A 92 7.68 -5.35 -11.72
CA LEU A 92 7.57 -5.66 -10.29
C LEU A 92 6.92 -4.51 -9.50
N ASP A 93 7.46 -3.30 -9.66
CA ASP A 93 6.94 -2.11 -8.98
C ASP A 93 5.55 -1.72 -9.49
N ILE A 94 5.28 -1.91 -10.77
CA ILE A 94 3.97 -1.62 -11.36
C ILE A 94 2.91 -2.55 -10.78
N ASP A 95 3.14 -3.86 -10.84
CA ASP A 95 2.19 -4.88 -10.39
C ASP A 95 1.91 -4.76 -8.89
N THR A 96 2.97 -4.63 -8.08
CA THR A 96 2.82 -4.47 -6.63
C THR A 96 2.15 -3.14 -6.25
N SER A 97 2.36 -2.07 -7.01
CA SER A 97 1.69 -0.78 -6.81
C SER A 97 0.21 -0.84 -7.15
N ILE A 98 -0.18 -1.56 -8.21
CA ILE A 98 -1.59 -1.80 -8.54
C ILE A 98 -2.27 -2.56 -7.39
N VAL A 99 -1.67 -3.67 -6.95
CA VAL A 99 -2.17 -4.47 -5.80
C VAL A 99 -2.34 -3.61 -4.56
N THR A 100 -1.33 -2.80 -4.22
CA THR A 100 -1.38 -1.91 -3.05
C THR A 100 -2.48 -0.85 -3.18
N THR A 101 -2.70 -0.31 -4.38
CA THR A 101 -3.78 0.67 -4.65
C THR A 101 -5.15 0.05 -4.44
N TYR A 102 -5.36 -1.20 -4.88
CA TYR A 102 -6.61 -1.94 -4.64
C TYR A 102 -6.86 -2.14 -3.13
N MET A 103 -5.86 -2.62 -2.40
CA MET A 103 -5.95 -2.79 -0.94
C MET A 103 -6.20 -1.46 -0.21
N MET A 104 -5.51 -0.40 -0.60
CA MET A 104 -5.68 0.93 -0.03
C MET A 104 -7.09 1.49 -0.27
N SER A 105 -7.68 1.22 -1.43
CA SER A 105 -9.04 1.64 -1.77
C SER A 105 -10.07 0.90 -0.92
N GLU A 106 -9.92 -0.43 -0.78
CA GLU A 106 -10.78 -1.24 0.07
C GLU A 106 -10.63 -0.85 1.55
N THR A 107 -9.42 -0.58 2.01
CA THR A 107 -9.17 -0.08 3.37
C THR A 107 -10.05 1.15 3.66
N HIS A 108 -10.06 2.11 2.74
CA HIS A 108 -10.88 3.32 2.90
C HIS A 108 -12.39 3.02 2.84
N SER A 109 -12.83 2.09 2.01
CA SER A 109 -14.25 1.68 1.90
C SER A 109 -14.78 1.09 3.21
N LEU A 110 -13.91 0.40 3.96
CA LEU A 110 -14.20 -0.20 5.27
C LEU A 110 -14.11 0.79 6.45
N GLY A 111 -13.89 2.08 6.18
CA GLY A 111 -13.75 3.12 7.20
C GLY A 111 -12.40 3.13 7.92
N ILE A 112 -11.42 2.37 7.42
CA ILE A 112 -10.06 2.32 7.95
C ILE A 112 -9.21 3.35 7.22
N LYS A 113 -8.25 3.96 7.94
CA LYS A 113 -7.32 4.93 7.37
C LYS A 113 -6.02 4.24 6.98
N SER A 114 -5.28 4.86 6.06
CA SER A 114 -4.01 4.30 5.60
C SER A 114 -3.00 5.38 5.21
N VAL A 115 -1.72 4.99 5.23
CA VAL A 115 -0.64 5.72 4.57
C VAL A 115 0.27 4.76 3.82
N TRP A 116 0.59 5.12 2.58
CA TRP A 116 1.57 4.43 1.75
C TRP A 116 2.96 5.01 2.03
N ILE A 117 3.91 4.17 2.39
CA ILE A 117 5.25 4.56 2.82
C ILE A 117 6.27 3.95 1.86
N CYS A 118 7.16 4.81 1.31
CA CYS A 118 8.31 4.41 0.51
C CYS A 118 9.64 4.91 1.13
N PHE A 119 9.58 5.64 2.24
CA PHE A 119 10.77 6.15 2.91
C PHE A 119 11.27 5.16 3.96
N PHE A 120 12.09 4.21 3.53
CA PHE A 120 12.74 3.19 4.37
C PHE A 120 13.96 2.61 3.63
N ASP A 121 14.82 1.90 4.36
CA ASP A 121 15.89 1.08 3.77
C ASP A 121 15.39 -0.37 3.58
N PRO A 122 15.21 -0.84 2.32
CA PRO A 122 14.70 -2.18 2.04
C PRO A 122 15.61 -3.29 2.63
N SER A 123 16.92 -3.06 2.70
CA SER A 123 17.89 -4.06 3.19
C SER A 123 17.73 -4.29 4.70
N GLN A 124 17.47 -3.22 5.45
CA GLN A 124 17.21 -3.31 6.88
C GLN A 124 15.89 -4.04 7.15
N ILE A 125 14.82 -3.73 6.41
CA ILE A 125 13.53 -4.43 6.54
C ILE A 125 13.69 -5.92 6.24
N LYS A 126 14.41 -6.27 5.17
CA LYS A 126 14.67 -7.68 4.83
C LYS A 126 15.36 -8.41 5.96
N THR A 127 16.36 -7.78 6.58
CA THR A 127 17.12 -8.37 7.68
C THR A 127 16.27 -8.61 8.92
N ILE A 128 15.54 -7.57 9.39
CA ILE A 128 14.78 -7.68 10.66
C ILE A 128 13.54 -8.56 10.57
N LEU A 129 12.95 -8.67 9.37
CA LEU A 129 11.76 -9.51 9.12
C LEU A 129 12.10 -10.87 8.49
N ASN A 130 13.39 -11.19 8.29
CA ASN A 130 13.85 -12.42 7.67
C ASN A 130 13.22 -12.68 6.29
N ILE A 131 13.10 -11.63 5.46
CA ILE A 131 12.51 -11.72 4.12
C ILE A 131 13.47 -12.44 3.17
N PRO A 132 13.01 -13.47 2.43
CA PRO A 132 13.84 -14.21 1.47
C PRO A 132 14.49 -13.32 0.40
N ASN A 133 15.67 -13.72 -0.10
CA ASN A 133 16.47 -12.92 -1.04
C ASN A 133 15.79 -12.70 -2.41
N ASN A 134 14.93 -13.62 -2.84
CA ASN A 134 14.15 -13.48 -4.07
C ASN A 134 13.01 -12.46 -3.96
N LEU A 135 12.63 -12.05 -2.75
CA LEU A 135 11.64 -11.02 -2.53
C LEU A 135 12.30 -9.64 -2.40
N GLU A 136 11.73 -8.66 -3.06
CA GLU A 136 12.12 -7.25 -2.97
C GLU A 136 11.05 -6.47 -2.22
N VAL A 137 11.45 -5.68 -1.21
CA VAL A 137 10.52 -4.84 -0.45
C VAL A 137 10.25 -3.59 -1.25
N ILE A 138 8.99 -3.37 -1.65
CA ILE A 138 8.58 -2.28 -2.55
C ILE A 138 7.93 -1.13 -1.76
N SER A 139 7.05 -1.44 -0.84
CA SER A 139 6.36 -0.41 -0.05
C SER A 139 5.81 -0.99 1.25
N ILE A 140 5.38 -0.09 2.13
CA ILE A 140 4.61 -0.43 3.32
C ILE A 140 3.27 0.29 3.24
N LEU A 141 2.18 -0.41 3.52
CA LEU A 141 0.87 0.18 3.74
C LEU A 141 0.54 0.07 5.23
N ALA A 142 0.64 1.19 5.96
CA ALA A 142 0.28 1.25 7.37
C ALA A 142 -1.21 1.59 7.50
N LEU A 143 -1.93 0.87 8.37
CA LEU A 143 -3.38 0.85 8.48
C LEU A 143 -3.82 1.01 9.94
N GLY A 144 -4.94 1.71 10.14
CA GLY A 144 -5.53 1.86 11.47
C GLY A 144 -6.77 2.74 11.46
N TYR A 145 -7.43 2.82 12.59
CA TYR A 145 -8.48 3.80 12.83
C TYR A 145 -7.85 5.14 13.24
N SER A 146 -8.57 6.23 13.03
CA SER A 146 -8.13 7.58 13.41
C SER A 146 -9.33 8.47 13.62
N ASP A 147 -9.25 9.28 14.67
CA ASP A 147 -10.24 10.34 14.99
C ASP A 147 -9.89 11.67 14.30
N GLU A 148 -8.81 11.71 13.51
CA GLU A 148 -8.47 12.90 12.73
C GLU A 148 -9.59 13.29 11.78
N LYS A 149 -9.90 14.58 11.75
CA LYS A 149 -10.84 15.12 10.79
C LYS A 149 -10.33 14.91 9.37
N THR A 150 -11.14 14.25 8.55
CA THR A 150 -10.83 14.08 7.12
C THR A 150 -10.62 15.43 6.46
N PRO A 151 -9.49 15.67 5.79
CA PRO A 151 -9.26 16.90 5.04
C PRO A 151 -10.33 17.13 3.98
N SER A 152 -10.64 18.41 3.71
CA SER A 152 -11.60 18.75 2.63
C SER A 152 -11.16 18.12 1.30
N SER A 153 -12.11 17.57 0.56
CA SER A 153 -11.88 17.08 -0.80
C SER A 153 -11.54 18.21 -1.80
N ASP A 154 -11.77 19.48 -1.43
CA ASP A 154 -11.46 20.65 -2.27
C ASP A 154 -9.95 20.90 -2.35
N ARG A 155 -9.13 20.30 -1.45
CA ARG A 155 -7.67 20.34 -1.52
C ARG A 155 -7.11 19.96 -2.89
N TYR A 156 -7.78 19.08 -3.63
CA TYR A 156 -7.30 18.63 -4.92
C TYR A 156 -7.26 19.72 -5.98
N SER A 157 -8.10 20.76 -5.86
CA SER A 157 -8.08 21.92 -6.76
C SER A 157 -6.83 22.79 -6.54
N GLN A 158 -6.22 22.71 -5.36
CA GLN A 158 -5.06 23.52 -4.96
C GLN A 158 -3.75 22.70 -4.98
N GLU A 159 -3.82 21.41 -4.59
CA GLU A 159 -2.65 20.57 -4.38
C GLU A 159 -2.30 19.67 -5.57
N ARG A 160 -3.15 19.60 -6.60
CA ARG A 160 -2.93 18.76 -7.78
C ARG A 160 -2.71 19.61 -9.03
N LEU A 161 -1.87 19.12 -9.91
CA LEU A 161 -1.72 19.72 -11.23
C LEU A 161 -3.07 19.65 -11.97
N PRO A 162 -3.44 20.71 -12.71
CA PRO A 162 -4.65 20.70 -13.53
C PRO A 162 -4.52 19.67 -14.67
N LEU A 163 -5.65 19.16 -15.15
CA LEU A 163 -5.69 18.08 -16.15
C LEU A 163 -4.91 18.42 -17.43
N ASN A 164 -4.93 19.67 -17.88
CA ASN A 164 -4.19 20.12 -19.08
C ASN A 164 -2.66 20.07 -18.94
N LYS A 165 -2.13 19.84 -17.72
CA LYS A 165 -0.71 19.60 -17.49
C LYS A 165 -0.34 18.12 -17.47
N THR A 166 -1.32 17.26 -17.29
CA THR A 166 -1.12 15.82 -17.13
C THR A 166 -1.76 14.98 -18.23
N THR A 167 -2.60 15.59 -19.08
CA THR A 167 -3.39 14.88 -20.10
C THR A 167 -3.31 15.63 -21.44
N PHE A 168 -3.03 14.90 -22.49
CA PHE A 168 -2.92 15.42 -23.84
C PHE A 168 -3.84 14.64 -24.77
N PHE A 169 -4.79 15.35 -25.42
CA PHE A 169 -5.63 14.78 -26.49
C PHE A 169 -4.89 14.92 -27.82
N LYS A 170 -4.78 13.83 -28.58
CA LYS A 170 -4.15 13.79 -29.89
C LYS A 170 -5.13 13.24 -30.93
#